data_55b802ecc8d26a984aa84881a8568e21
#
_entry.id   55b802ecc8d26a984aa84881a8568e21
#
_cell.length_a   1.000
_cell.length_b   1.000
_cell.length_c   1.000
_cell.angle_alpha   90.00
_cell.angle_beta   90.00
_cell.angle_gamma   90.00
#
_symmetry.space_group_name_H-M   'P 1'
#
loop_
_entity.id
_entity.type
_entity.pdbx_description
1 polymer ?
#
loop_
_entity_poly.entity_id
_entity_poly.type
_entity_poly.pdbx_seq_one_letter_code
_entity_poly.pdbx_strand_id
1 'polypeptide(L)' 'MRQVMLIVNPKAGKGNAKANLFTLCNAFCAMEDEVKVFVTQFGNHARQLVEEKAEQFDLLLCCGGDGTWNEVISGLMKV' A
#
# COMPACT_ATOMS: atom_id res chain seq x y z
N MET A 1 -2.02 19.06 -0.32
CA MET A 1 -2.59 17.75 0.05
C MET A 1 -1.85 16.63 -0.68
N ARG A 2 -1.19 15.76 0.07
CA ARG A 2 -0.48 14.64 -0.56
C ARG A 2 -1.42 13.52 -0.93
N GLN A 3 -1.09 12.84 -2.00
CA GLN A 3 -1.81 11.63 -2.42
C GLN A 3 -1.01 10.42 -1.94
N VAL A 4 -1.60 9.62 -1.06
CA VAL A 4 -0.95 8.46 -0.45
C VAL A 4 -1.57 7.18 -0.98
N MET A 5 -0.72 6.29 -1.48
CA MET A 5 -1.14 4.95 -1.91
C MET A 5 -0.79 3.96 -0.81
N LEU A 6 -1.79 3.27 -0.27
CA LEU A 6 -1.59 2.28 0.78
C LEU A 6 -1.96 0.90 0.25
N ILE A 7 -0.97 0.04 0.13
CA ILE A 7 -1.17 -1.32 -0.36
C ILE A 7 -1.22 -2.27 0.83
N VAL A 8 -2.27 -3.06 0.92
CA VAL A 8 -2.49 -3.97 2.05
C VAL A 8 -2.65 -5.39 1.54
N ASN A 9 -1.84 -6.31 2.09
CA ASN A 9 -2.05 -7.73 1.86
C ASN A 9 -2.85 -8.29 3.05
N PRO A 10 -4.10 -8.69 2.84
CA PRO A 10 -4.95 -9.12 3.95
C PRO A 10 -4.51 -10.42 4.60
N LYS A 11 -3.66 -11.19 3.94
CA LYS A 11 -3.17 -12.47 4.45
C LYS A 11 -1.87 -12.36 5.24
N ALA A 12 -1.26 -11.19 5.23
CA ALA A 12 0.02 -10.99 5.90
C ALA A 12 -0.17 -10.60 7.36
N GLY A 13 0.82 -10.93 8.20
CA GLY A 13 0.90 -10.43 9.56
C GLY A 13 -0.12 -10.98 10.55
N LYS A 14 -0.70 -12.13 10.29
CA LYS A 14 -1.62 -12.81 11.23
C LYS A 14 -2.74 -11.90 11.75
N GLY A 15 -3.28 -11.04 10.88
CA GLY A 15 -4.38 -10.15 11.25
C GLY A 15 -3.96 -8.79 11.78
N ASN A 16 -2.66 -8.57 11.98
CA ASN A 16 -2.18 -7.27 12.47
C ASN A 16 -2.38 -6.15 11.44
N ALA A 17 -2.50 -6.51 10.17
CA ALA A 17 -2.71 -5.53 9.10
C ALA A 17 -3.99 -4.72 9.32
N LYS A 18 -5.06 -5.36 9.81
CA LYS A 18 -6.33 -4.66 10.05
C LYS A 18 -6.20 -3.59 11.13
N ALA A 19 -5.52 -3.92 12.22
CA ALA A 19 -5.34 -2.98 13.33
C ALA A 19 -4.49 -1.80 12.90
N ASN A 20 -3.41 -2.07 12.17
CA ASN A 20 -2.49 -1.03 11.71
C ASN A 20 -3.10 -0.16 10.62
N LEU A 21 -3.98 -0.73 9.80
CA LEU A 21 -4.61 -0.02 8.70
C LEU A 21 -5.38 1.22 9.18
N PHE A 22 -6.24 1.04 10.17
CA PHE A 22 -7.01 2.17 10.69
C PHE A 22 -6.10 3.24 11.29
N THR A 23 -5.10 2.83 12.06
CA THR A 23 -4.16 3.74 12.67
C THR A 23 -3.41 4.57 11.63
N LEU A 24 -2.94 3.93 10.56
CA LEU A 24 -2.24 4.62 9.49
C LEU A 24 -3.16 5.58 8.76
N CYS A 25 -4.36 5.14 8.39
CA CYS A 25 -5.31 6.00 7.69
C CYS A 25 -5.66 7.22 8.53
N ASN A 26 -5.90 7.03 9.81
CA ASN A 26 -6.23 8.12 10.70
C ASN A 26 -5.09 9.12 10.82
N ALA A 27 -3.86 8.63 10.93
CA ALA A 27 -2.68 9.50 11.03
C ALA A 27 -2.52 10.36 9.78
N PHE A 28 -2.66 9.78 8.59
CA PHE A 28 -2.51 10.53 7.35
C PHE A 28 -3.66 11.50 7.14
N CYS A 29 -4.89 11.09 7.45
CA CYS A 29 -6.04 11.99 7.33
C CYS A 29 -5.93 13.17 8.29
N ALA A 30 -5.37 12.95 9.48
CA ALA A 30 -5.14 14.03 10.44
C ALA A 30 -4.13 15.05 9.92
N MET A 31 -3.25 14.65 9.00
CA MET A 31 -2.30 15.55 8.33
C MET A 31 -2.86 16.11 7.02
N GLU A 32 -4.13 15.91 6.78
CA GLU A 32 -4.83 16.36 5.58
C GLU A 32 -4.34 15.69 4.29
N ASP A 33 -3.75 14.51 4.41
CA ASP A 33 -3.39 13.70 3.25
C ASP A 33 -4.61 12.95 2.73
N GLU A 34 -4.65 12.70 1.44
CA GLU A 34 -5.64 11.81 0.84
C GLU A 34 -5.07 10.42 0.70
N VAL A 35 -5.74 9.43 1.29
CA VAL A 35 -5.26 8.05 1.27
C VAL A 35 -6.18 7.18 0.42
N LYS A 36 -5.59 6.45 -0.54
CA LYS A 36 -6.31 5.43 -1.28
C LYS A 36 -5.75 4.07 -0.87
N VAL A 37 -6.65 3.21 -0.42
CA VAL A 37 -6.28 1.88 0.07
C VAL A 37 -6.56 0.84 -1.02
N PHE A 38 -5.55 0.03 -1.31
CA PHE A 38 -5.67 -1.06 -2.26
C PHE A 38 -5.40 -2.37 -1.53
N VAL A 39 -6.42 -3.22 -1.46
CA VAL A 39 -6.28 -4.53 -0.82
C VAL A 39 -5.93 -5.55 -1.89
N THR A 40 -4.80 -6.23 -1.75
CA THR A 40 -4.37 -7.18 -2.78
C THR A 40 -5.25 -8.42 -2.78
N GLN A 41 -5.55 -8.94 -3.97
CA GLN A 41 -6.47 -10.04 -4.16
C GLN A 41 -5.81 -11.32 -4.66
N PHE A 42 -4.59 -11.25 -5.15
CA PHE A 42 -3.88 -12.39 -5.73
C PHE A 42 -2.38 -12.16 -5.76
N GLY A 43 -1.62 -13.20 -6.09
CA GLY A 43 -0.16 -13.08 -6.20
C GLY A 43 0.23 -12.06 -7.26
N ASN A 44 1.27 -11.28 -7.00
CA ASN A 44 1.77 -10.19 -7.85
C ASN A 44 0.81 -9.01 -8.01
N HIS A 45 -0.33 -8.98 -7.30
CA HIS A 45 -1.28 -7.88 -7.40
C HIS A 45 -0.64 -6.55 -6.96
N ALA A 46 0.15 -6.58 -5.88
CA ALA A 46 0.83 -5.37 -5.40
C ALA A 46 1.77 -4.81 -6.47
N ARG A 47 2.50 -5.68 -7.17
CA ARG A 47 3.39 -5.27 -8.26
C ARG A 47 2.61 -4.59 -9.38
N GLN A 48 1.50 -5.19 -9.79
CA GLN A 48 0.66 -4.61 -10.85
C GLN A 48 0.12 -3.24 -10.45
N LEU A 49 -0.36 -3.10 -9.21
CA LEU A 49 -0.88 -1.83 -8.71
C LEU A 49 0.17 -0.74 -8.77
N VAL A 50 1.39 -1.06 -8.35
CA VAL A 50 2.49 -0.09 -8.38
C VAL A 50 2.83 0.30 -9.81
N GLU A 51 2.96 -0.67 -10.71
CA GLU A 51 3.27 -0.40 -12.12
C GLU A 51 2.24 0.51 -12.77
N GLU A 52 0.96 0.31 -12.45
CA GLU A 52 -0.13 1.04 -13.08
C GLU A 52 -0.41 2.40 -12.44
N LYS A 53 -0.20 2.54 -11.14
CA LYS A 53 -0.76 3.66 -10.38
C LYS A 53 0.23 4.49 -9.58
N ALA A 54 1.44 3.99 -9.33
CA ALA A 54 2.36 4.66 -8.42
C ALA A 54 2.68 6.11 -8.80
N GLU A 55 2.71 6.41 -10.09
CA GLU A 55 3.03 7.75 -10.56
C GLU A 55 1.99 8.80 -10.15
N GLN A 56 0.80 8.37 -9.80
CA GLN A 56 -0.29 9.26 -9.39
C GLN A 56 -0.20 9.66 -7.92
N PHE A 57 0.74 9.10 -7.19
CA PHE A 57 0.83 9.28 -5.76
C PHE A 57 2.15 9.90 -5.33
N ASP A 58 2.11 10.64 -4.23
CA ASP A 58 3.28 11.27 -3.65
C ASP A 58 4.00 10.35 -2.67
N LEU A 59 3.27 9.42 -2.07
CA LEU A 59 3.81 8.51 -1.07
C LEU A 59 3.20 7.14 -1.24
N LEU A 60 4.04 6.12 -1.12
CA LEU A 60 3.64 4.72 -1.24
C LEU A 60 3.96 4.00 0.06
N LEU A 61 2.95 3.37 0.65
CA LEU A 61 3.11 2.58 1.85
C LEU A 61 2.61 1.16 1.61
N CYS A 62 3.19 0.23 2.34
CA CYS A 62 2.86 -1.18 2.19
C CYS A 62 2.64 -1.81 3.56
N CYS A 63 1.48 -2.44 3.72
CA CYS A 63 1.16 -3.25 4.90
C CYS A 63 1.12 -4.70 4.46
N GLY A 64 2.17 -5.45 4.78
CA GLY A 64 2.25 -6.85 4.40
C GLY A 64 3.58 -7.45 4.82
N GLY A 65 3.80 -8.70 4.45
CA GLY A 65 5.06 -9.37 4.72
C GLY A 65 6.11 -9.11 3.64
N ASP A 66 7.21 -9.85 3.73
CA ASP A 66 8.34 -9.68 2.82
C ASP A 66 7.95 -9.91 1.36
N GLY A 67 7.03 -10.83 1.10
CA GLY A 67 6.57 -11.10 -0.26
C GLY A 67 5.90 -9.89 -0.90
N THR A 68 5.00 -9.23 -0.15
CA THR A 68 4.33 -8.03 -0.64
C THR A 68 5.33 -6.90 -0.86
N TRP A 69 6.27 -6.75 0.06
CA TRP A 69 7.32 -5.74 -0.04
C TRP A 69 8.16 -5.94 -1.31
N ASN A 70 8.53 -7.20 -1.61
CA ASN A 70 9.29 -7.52 -2.82
C ASN A 70 8.49 -7.18 -4.08
N GLU A 71 7.19 -7.44 -4.10
CA GLU A 71 6.32 -7.10 -5.23
C GLU A 71 6.30 -5.59 -5.46
N VAL A 72 6.17 -4.83 -4.39
CA VAL A 72 6.13 -3.37 -4.48
C VAL A 72 7.45 -2.83 -5.04
N ILE A 73 8.57 -3.31 -4.54
CA ILE A 73 9.89 -2.88 -5.03
C ILE A 73 10.06 -3.25 -6.50
N SER A 74 9.64 -4.47 -6.89
CA SER A 74 9.72 -4.89 -8.29
C SER A 74 8.89 -4.00 -9.19
N GLY A 75 7.71 -3.60 -8.73
CA GLY A 75 6.85 -2.68 -9.47
C GLY A 75 7.48 -1.30 -9.63
N LEU A 76 8.10 -0.79 -8.57
CA LEU A 76 8.75 0.51 -8.60
C LEU A 76 9.92 0.55 -9.58
N MET A 77 10.61 -0.57 -9.77
CA MET A 77 11.73 -0.63 -10.71
C MET A 77 11.29 -0.59 -12.16
N LYS A 78 10.00 -0.75 -12.43
CA LYS A 78 9.43 -0.66 -13.78
C LYS A 78 8.88 0.73 -14.12
N VAL A 79 8.74 1.56 -13.13
CA VAL A 79 8.14 2.90 -13.29
C VAL A 79 9.17 3.97 -13.65
#